data_7d9fd1367882ddb5954fffacf9045b40
#
_entry.id   7d9fd1367882ddb5954fffacf9045b40
#
_cell.length_a   1.000
_cell.length_b   1.000
_cell.length_c   1.000
_cell.angle_alpha   90.00
_cell.angle_beta   90.00
_cell.angle_gamma   90.00
#
_symmetry.space_group_name_H-M   'P 1'
#
loop_
_entity.id
_entity.type
_entity.pdbx_description
1 polymer ?
#
loop_
_entity_poly.entity_id
_entity_poly.type
_entity_poly.pdbx_seq_one_letter_code
_entity_poly.pdbx_strand_id
1 'polypeptide(L)'
;MIRRCLPWLAVALILGVALGLMWGPMRDETATGDETIFLGAGYSYWLGHRYYLNVEHPPLMQLWSSLPLLFLDVKMPEDAETLFDGTFYWPVPIGWDNRERWGENVMAARQPFYHYAVVEATSFGHTLVYGGQNDADRLLFWGRFMQALVTLATGLVVFLWARSLSNLGGGLLALAAWCFNPLALAYGHLIITDPGISLMLPLVVWMFSRFLESPRPRTALVAGLAFGGALLTKYTAILLVPIFGALAALAWWRLLRSPRGTSLRYLFRNLFLLVAVAWGMVLLMYLPHWPPPPPISDADAHVLRIPRWFASARWLWIPRDYFKGLTILLLHVSNGSQGYLLGQWSDKGWWYYYPVAMLIKTPVALLVLVASAVTMALRRIHRSRFVEAAPLVAAAVYLACAVTSRANIGIRHVLPIYPLLAVVVGIEYGRARLRGQIAGWILAAWLAVTAFQAHTDYLAYFNEIAGGAANGQAYLVGSDFDWGQDGKQLKTWIERNHVSNPYLDFSGARMVLTYLHIPHQ
;
A
#
# COMPACT_ATOMS: atom_id res chain seq x y z
N MET A 1 10.07 -36.19 13.39
CA MET A 1 9.85 -34.80 13.80
C MET A 1 10.68 -33.83 12.95
N ILE A 2 11.97 -34.00 12.79
CA ILE A 2 12.89 -33.12 12.04
C ILE A 2 12.45 -32.84 10.58
N ARG A 3 12.04 -33.88 9.81
CA ARG A 3 11.57 -33.70 8.41
C ARG A 3 10.32 -32.83 8.24
N ARG A 4 9.48 -32.67 9.29
CA ARG A 4 8.28 -31.82 9.26
C ARG A 4 8.61 -30.37 9.61
N CYS A 5 9.69 -30.10 10.34
CA CYS A 5 10.10 -28.75 10.75
C CYS A 5 10.98 -28.05 9.70
N LEU A 6 11.73 -28.80 8.87
CA LEU A 6 12.65 -28.27 7.88
C LEU A 6 12.02 -27.25 6.91
N PRO A 7 10.80 -27.46 6.36
CA PRO A 7 10.15 -26.47 5.51
C PRO A 7 9.89 -25.14 6.21
N TRP A 8 9.48 -25.19 7.48
CA TRP A 8 9.19 -23.99 8.26
C TRP A 8 10.45 -23.24 8.70
N LEU A 9 11.58 -23.95 8.88
CA LEU A 9 12.89 -23.33 9.11
C LEU A 9 13.33 -22.53 7.87
N ALA A 10 13.13 -23.06 6.65
CA ALA A 10 13.42 -22.33 5.42
C ALA A 10 12.53 -21.05 5.28
N VAL A 11 11.24 -21.17 5.59
CA VAL A 11 10.33 -20.02 5.62
C VAL A 11 10.80 -18.99 6.64
N ALA A 12 11.08 -19.40 7.87
CA ALA A 12 11.55 -18.51 8.93
C ALA A 12 12.87 -17.82 8.58
N LEU A 13 13.79 -18.55 7.92
CA LEU A 13 15.06 -17.99 7.46
C LEU A 13 14.83 -16.89 6.41
N ILE A 14 14.04 -17.12 5.37
CA ILE A 14 13.76 -16.12 4.33
C ILE A 14 13.08 -14.89 4.94
N LEU A 15 12.06 -15.09 5.79
CA LEU A 15 11.38 -14.00 6.49
C LEU A 15 12.32 -13.25 7.44
N GLY A 16 13.19 -13.96 8.16
CA GLY A 16 14.19 -13.37 9.05
C GLY A 16 15.22 -12.52 8.30
N VAL A 17 15.69 -13.01 7.14
CA VAL A 17 16.59 -12.22 6.26
C VAL A 17 15.87 -10.97 5.74
N ALA A 18 14.63 -11.09 5.27
CA ALA A 18 13.86 -9.93 4.81
C ALA A 18 13.66 -8.88 5.92
N LEU A 19 13.35 -9.33 7.15
CA LEU A 19 13.29 -8.43 8.30
C LEU A 19 14.64 -7.76 8.57
N GLY A 20 15.72 -8.52 8.52
CA GLY A 20 17.08 -7.99 8.69
C GLY A 20 17.44 -6.93 7.63
N LEU A 21 17.02 -7.14 6.38
CA LEU A 21 17.22 -6.17 5.30
C LEU A 21 16.40 -4.87 5.49
N MET A 22 15.23 -4.93 6.11
CA MET A 22 14.44 -3.75 6.46
C MET A 22 14.91 -3.07 7.76
N TRP A 23 15.71 -3.73 8.59
CA TRP A 23 16.09 -3.22 9.92
C TRP A 23 16.94 -1.95 9.87
N GLY A 24 17.91 -1.89 8.96
CA GLY A 24 18.74 -0.69 8.72
C GLY A 24 17.89 0.51 8.31
N PRO A 25 17.13 0.43 7.19
CA PRO A 25 16.22 1.49 6.76
C PRO A 25 15.25 1.96 7.85
N MET A 26 14.64 1.04 8.61
CA MET A 26 13.73 1.42 9.71
C MET A 26 14.39 2.33 10.77
N ARG A 27 15.70 2.21 11.00
CA ARG A 27 16.45 3.02 11.99
C ARG A 27 17.07 4.28 11.41
N ASP A 28 17.58 4.18 10.19
CA ASP A 28 18.52 5.15 9.65
C ASP A 28 17.85 6.18 8.74
N GLU A 29 16.64 5.89 8.24
CA GLU A 29 15.87 6.83 7.45
C GLU A 29 15.09 7.83 8.30
N THR A 30 15.00 9.07 7.85
CA THR A 30 14.02 10.05 8.34
C THR A 30 12.61 9.72 7.83
N ALA A 31 11.57 10.37 8.37
CA ALA A 31 10.23 10.12 7.89
C ALA A 31 10.05 10.56 6.44
N THR A 32 9.41 9.72 5.64
CA THR A 32 8.87 10.12 4.35
C THR A 32 7.67 11.06 4.51
N GLY A 33 7.25 11.71 3.41
CA GLY A 33 6.19 12.71 3.46
C GLY A 33 4.88 12.28 4.11
N ASP A 34 4.53 10.99 4.01
CA ASP A 34 3.24 10.47 4.51
C ASP A 34 3.35 9.87 5.93
N GLU A 35 4.52 9.38 6.38
CA GLU A 35 4.64 8.55 7.58
C GLU A 35 4.18 9.24 8.87
N THR A 36 4.52 10.51 9.04
CA THR A 36 4.12 11.28 10.23
C THR A 36 2.60 11.48 10.27
N ILE A 37 1.96 11.67 9.11
CA ILE A 37 0.51 11.82 8.97
C ILE A 37 -0.19 10.54 9.44
N PHE A 38 0.24 9.39 8.93
CA PHE A 38 -0.37 8.10 9.27
C PHE A 38 -0.15 7.73 10.74
N LEU A 39 1.05 7.98 11.26
CA LEU A 39 1.39 7.67 12.65
C LEU A 39 0.62 8.55 13.61
N GLY A 40 0.59 9.86 13.36
CA GLY A 40 -0.14 10.83 14.18
C GLY A 40 -1.65 10.56 14.16
N ALA A 41 -2.24 10.42 12.97
CA ALA A 41 -3.66 10.11 12.84
C ALA A 41 -4.03 8.82 13.58
N GLY A 42 -3.25 7.74 13.38
CA GLY A 42 -3.49 6.47 14.06
C GLY A 42 -3.41 6.57 15.58
N TYR A 43 -2.44 7.32 16.11
CA TYR A 43 -2.32 7.53 17.55
C TYR A 43 -3.51 8.31 18.11
N SER A 44 -3.97 9.37 17.42
CA SER A 44 -5.18 10.10 17.81
C SER A 44 -6.43 9.20 17.84
N TYR A 45 -6.54 8.26 16.92
CA TYR A 45 -7.68 7.32 16.87
C TYR A 45 -7.72 6.38 18.08
N TRP A 46 -6.56 5.92 18.55
CA TRP A 46 -6.47 5.13 19.79
C TRP A 46 -6.88 5.91 21.04
N LEU A 47 -6.65 7.23 21.05
CA LEU A 47 -7.07 8.10 22.16
C LEU A 47 -8.58 8.39 22.16
N GLY A 48 -9.36 7.73 21.31
CA GLY A 48 -10.81 7.84 21.28
C GLY A 48 -11.33 8.93 20.33
N HIS A 49 -10.45 9.49 19.50
CA HIS A 49 -10.84 10.52 18.54
C HIS A 49 -11.37 9.90 17.24
N ARG A 50 -12.28 10.64 16.59
CA ARG A 50 -12.92 10.17 15.36
C ARG A 50 -11.90 9.98 14.24
N TYR A 51 -12.20 9.09 13.27
CA TYR A 51 -11.36 8.83 12.09
C TYR A 51 -11.43 9.97 11.06
N TYR A 52 -11.28 11.22 11.49
CA TYR A 52 -11.43 12.39 10.62
C TYR A 52 -10.09 13.05 10.27
N LEU A 53 -9.04 12.84 11.07
CA LEU A 53 -7.78 13.55 10.89
C LEU A 53 -7.10 13.17 9.55
N ASN A 54 -7.23 11.93 9.12
CA ASN A 54 -6.78 11.48 7.80
C ASN A 54 -7.85 10.61 7.12
N VAL A 55 -8.93 11.25 6.68
CA VAL A 55 -10.10 10.59 6.05
C VAL A 55 -9.79 10.00 4.67
N GLU A 56 -8.68 10.38 4.03
CA GLU A 56 -8.25 9.86 2.72
C GLU A 56 -7.95 8.37 2.74
N HIS A 57 -7.77 7.81 3.92
CA HIS A 57 -7.48 6.40 4.11
C HIS A 57 -8.36 5.80 5.20
N PRO A 58 -8.84 4.55 5.03
CA PRO A 58 -9.49 3.82 6.10
C PRO A 58 -8.54 3.62 7.30
N PRO A 59 -9.07 3.46 8.54
CA PRO A 59 -8.27 3.58 9.75
C PRO A 59 -7.36 2.39 10.07
N LEU A 60 -7.57 1.21 9.48
CA LEU A 60 -6.94 -0.03 9.94
C LEU A 60 -5.41 0.04 9.96
N MET A 61 -4.78 0.55 8.90
CA MET A 61 -3.31 0.60 8.84
C MET A 61 -2.74 1.71 9.73
N GLN A 62 -3.46 2.80 9.90
CA GLN A 62 -3.09 3.88 10.80
C GLN A 62 -3.12 3.39 12.26
N LEU A 63 -4.20 2.72 12.67
CA LEU A 63 -4.31 2.08 13.99
C LEU A 63 -3.23 1.01 14.18
N TRP A 64 -2.97 0.19 13.17
CA TRP A 64 -1.95 -0.85 13.25
C TRP A 64 -0.55 -0.29 13.48
N SER A 65 -0.13 0.70 12.69
CA SER A 65 1.20 1.29 12.78
C SER A 65 1.43 2.03 14.09
N SER A 66 0.40 2.69 14.62
CA SER A 66 0.50 3.49 15.84
C SER A 66 0.24 2.70 17.13
N LEU A 67 -0.15 1.42 17.03
CA LEU A 67 -0.42 0.58 18.20
C LEU A 67 0.72 0.56 19.24
N PRO A 68 2.01 0.47 18.87
CA PRO A 68 3.10 0.49 19.84
C PRO A 68 3.19 1.79 20.64
N LEU A 69 2.70 2.91 20.09
CA LEU A 69 2.76 4.21 20.74
C LEU A 69 1.94 4.25 22.04
N LEU A 70 0.94 3.37 22.19
CA LEU A 70 0.17 3.20 23.43
C LEU A 70 1.02 2.69 24.61
N PHE A 71 2.17 2.09 24.31
CA PHE A 71 3.09 1.51 25.31
C PHE A 71 4.36 2.36 25.47
N LEU A 72 4.42 3.51 24.80
CA LEU A 72 5.51 4.47 24.90
C LEU A 72 5.02 5.72 25.65
N ASP A 73 5.96 6.44 26.30
CA ASP A 73 5.66 7.73 26.93
C ASP A 73 5.64 8.82 25.84
N VAL A 74 4.53 8.90 25.10
CA VAL A 74 4.34 9.86 24.00
C VAL A 74 3.75 11.15 24.57
N LYS A 75 4.46 12.25 24.35
CA LYS A 75 4.01 13.59 24.70
C LYS A 75 3.13 14.12 23.56
N MET A 76 1.90 14.52 23.92
CA MET A 76 1.02 15.20 22.98
C MET A 76 1.46 16.66 22.79
N PRO A 77 1.34 17.22 21.57
CA PRO A 77 1.52 18.66 21.37
C PRO A 77 0.60 19.47 22.30
N GLU A 78 1.08 20.61 22.81
CA GLU A 78 0.37 21.41 23.83
C GLU A 78 -1.06 21.80 23.42
N ASP A 79 -1.28 22.06 22.12
CA ASP A 79 -2.60 22.47 21.60
C ASP A 79 -3.44 21.28 21.06
N ALA A 80 -3.02 20.04 21.35
CA ALA A 80 -3.70 18.85 20.78
C ALA A 80 -5.15 18.72 21.24
N GLU A 81 -5.50 19.18 22.45
CA GLU A 81 -6.88 19.10 22.97
C GLU A 81 -7.87 19.87 22.09
N THR A 82 -7.43 20.97 21.49
CA THR A 82 -8.27 21.77 20.60
C THR A 82 -8.49 21.11 19.23
N LEU A 83 -7.62 20.18 18.78
CA LEU A 83 -7.81 19.38 17.57
C LEU A 83 -9.03 18.46 17.66
N PHE A 84 -9.43 18.11 18.87
CA PHE A 84 -10.37 17.01 19.09
C PHE A 84 -11.82 17.45 19.31
N ASP A 85 -12.06 18.74 19.54
CA ASP A 85 -13.41 19.29 19.72
C ASP A 85 -14.11 19.70 18.41
N GLY A 86 -13.40 19.60 17.28
CA GLY A 86 -13.93 19.92 15.95
C GLY A 86 -14.00 21.41 15.63
N THR A 87 -13.47 22.27 16.51
CA THR A 87 -13.48 23.74 16.35
C THR A 87 -12.12 24.29 15.90
N PHE A 88 -11.14 23.44 15.71
CA PHE A 88 -9.76 23.80 15.64
C PHE A 88 -9.24 24.12 14.22
N TYR A 89 -8.62 25.30 14.11
CA TYR A 89 -7.61 25.66 13.13
C TYR A 89 -6.24 25.57 13.77
N TRP A 90 -5.46 24.54 13.50
CA TRP A 90 -4.05 24.54 13.84
C TRP A 90 -3.38 25.70 13.07
N PRO A 91 -2.71 26.64 13.76
CA PRO A 91 -1.98 27.67 13.03
C PRO A 91 -0.89 26.96 12.21
N VAL A 92 -1.06 26.95 10.90
CA VAL A 92 -0.02 26.48 9.98
C VAL A 92 1.25 27.25 10.32
N PRO A 93 2.37 26.59 10.70
CA PRO A 93 3.59 27.30 10.99
C PRO A 93 3.92 28.26 9.85
N ILE A 94 4.23 29.52 10.18
CA ILE A 94 4.61 30.53 9.21
C ILE A 94 5.79 29.97 8.40
N GLY A 95 5.62 29.74 7.10
CA GLY A 95 6.59 29.06 6.22
C GLY A 95 6.03 27.86 5.46
N TRP A 96 4.86 27.35 5.85
CA TRP A 96 4.11 26.32 5.11
C TRP A 96 3.15 26.90 4.08
N ASP A 97 3.17 28.21 3.89
CA ASP A 97 2.41 28.86 2.84
C ASP A 97 3.05 28.53 1.48
N ASN A 98 2.73 27.35 0.97
CA ASN A 98 3.11 26.92 -0.37
C ASN A 98 2.43 27.74 -1.49
N ARG A 99 1.74 28.87 -1.16
CA ARG A 99 1.11 29.74 -2.14
C ARG A 99 2.12 30.26 -3.16
N GLU A 100 3.34 30.58 -2.73
CA GLU A 100 4.39 31.04 -3.63
C GLU A 100 4.92 29.93 -4.57
N ARG A 101 4.93 28.67 -4.11
CA ARG A 101 5.48 27.55 -4.89
C ARG A 101 4.47 26.91 -5.84
N TRP A 102 3.17 26.95 -5.52
CA TRP A 102 2.11 26.28 -6.29
C TRP A 102 1.16 27.23 -6.99
N GLY A 103 1.39 28.55 -6.91
CA GLY A 103 0.53 29.59 -7.46
C GLY A 103 -0.86 29.58 -6.80
N GLU A 104 -1.29 30.71 -6.24
CA GLU A 104 -2.56 30.87 -5.50
C GLU A 104 -3.79 30.30 -6.21
N ASN A 105 -3.73 30.10 -7.52
CA ASN A 105 -4.88 29.75 -8.36
C ASN A 105 -5.11 28.27 -8.60
N VAL A 106 -4.14 27.37 -8.34
CA VAL A 106 -4.25 25.97 -8.75
C VAL A 106 -4.81 25.06 -7.64
N MET A 107 -4.43 25.31 -6.38
CA MET A 107 -4.89 24.48 -5.24
C MET A 107 -6.20 25.00 -4.65
N ALA A 108 -6.34 26.29 -4.42
CA ALA A 108 -7.53 26.89 -3.80
C ALA A 108 -8.79 26.77 -4.69
N ALA A 109 -8.64 26.86 -6.01
CA ALA A 109 -9.77 26.74 -6.94
C ALA A 109 -10.19 25.28 -7.22
N ARG A 110 -9.29 24.29 -7.00
CA ARG A 110 -9.56 22.90 -7.37
C ARG A 110 -10.06 22.00 -6.24
N GLN A 111 -9.69 22.24 -4.97
CA GLN A 111 -10.09 21.37 -3.85
C GLN A 111 -9.98 22.05 -2.46
N PRO A 112 -10.83 22.99 -2.07
CA PRO A 112 -10.73 23.62 -0.74
C PRO A 112 -10.83 22.60 0.41
N PHE A 113 -11.63 21.55 0.25
CA PHE A 113 -11.85 20.51 1.27
C PHE A 113 -10.65 19.58 1.50
N TYR A 114 -9.98 19.16 0.44
CA TYR A 114 -8.76 18.35 0.50
C TYR A 114 -7.65 19.05 1.25
N HIS A 115 -7.52 20.35 1.01
CA HIS A 115 -6.49 21.17 1.61
C HIS A 115 -6.57 21.20 3.15
N TYR A 116 -7.76 21.35 3.72
CA TYR A 116 -7.93 21.44 5.18
C TYR A 116 -7.61 20.12 5.89
N ALA A 117 -8.16 19.01 5.47
CA ALA A 117 -7.96 17.72 6.13
C ALA A 117 -6.49 17.25 6.09
N VAL A 118 -5.80 17.46 4.95
CA VAL A 118 -4.39 17.07 4.80
C VAL A 118 -3.47 18.00 5.60
N VAL A 119 -3.75 19.31 5.62
CA VAL A 119 -2.92 20.28 6.36
C VAL A 119 -2.98 20.02 7.86
N GLU A 120 -4.17 19.78 8.42
CA GLU A 120 -4.33 19.46 9.85
C GLU A 120 -3.60 18.16 10.23
N ALA A 121 -3.81 17.10 9.46
CA ALA A 121 -3.15 15.81 9.70
C ALA A 121 -1.63 15.90 9.58
N THR A 122 -1.14 16.67 8.60
CA THR A 122 0.28 16.90 8.36
C THR A 122 0.89 17.70 9.52
N SER A 123 0.27 18.80 9.91
CA SER A 123 0.76 19.65 11.00
C SER A 123 0.83 18.87 12.31
N PHE A 124 -0.25 18.18 12.67
CA PHE A 124 -0.28 17.35 13.86
C PHE A 124 0.78 16.25 13.85
N GLY A 125 0.84 15.47 12.77
CA GLY A 125 1.79 14.37 12.65
C GLY A 125 3.25 14.83 12.70
N HIS A 126 3.58 15.95 12.02
CA HIS A 126 4.92 16.54 12.07
C HIS A 126 5.28 17.02 13.48
N THR A 127 4.36 17.73 14.16
CA THR A 127 4.61 18.23 15.51
C THR A 127 4.74 17.09 16.52
N LEU A 128 3.90 16.04 16.40
CA LEU A 128 4.00 14.85 17.25
C LEU A 128 5.37 14.17 17.13
N VAL A 129 5.87 14.02 15.90
CA VAL A 129 7.12 13.30 15.64
C VAL A 129 8.34 14.21 15.82
N TYR A 130 8.34 15.41 15.23
CA TYR A 130 9.50 16.28 15.13
C TYR A 130 9.42 17.58 15.95
N GLY A 131 8.39 17.77 16.76
CA GLY A 131 8.22 18.97 17.60
C GLY A 131 9.17 19.05 18.80
N GLY A 132 10.10 18.13 18.94
CA GLY A 132 11.14 18.14 19.98
C GLY A 132 10.72 17.59 21.36
N GLN A 133 9.46 17.24 21.55
CA GLN A 133 8.97 16.65 22.80
C GLN A 133 9.10 15.11 22.83
N ASN A 134 9.21 14.47 21.67
CA ASN A 134 9.31 13.04 21.49
C ASN A 134 10.61 12.63 20.80
N ASP A 135 11.04 11.40 21.04
CA ASP A 135 12.10 10.75 20.26
C ASP A 135 11.52 10.26 18.93
N ALA A 136 11.76 11.03 17.87
CA ALA A 136 11.26 10.75 16.53
C ALA A 136 11.71 9.37 16.02
N ASP A 137 12.98 9.02 16.24
CA ASP A 137 13.54 7.75 15.78
C ASP A 137 12.86 6.55 16.43
N ARG A 138 12.55 6.67 17.72
CA ARG A 138 11.83 5.63 18.46
C ARG A 138 10.40 5.47 17.98
N LEU A 139 9.68 6.58 17.75
CA LEU A 139 8.30 6.53 17.26
C LEU A 139 8.23 5.92 15.85
N LEU A 140 9.08 6.39 14.95
CA LEU A 140 9.15 5.89 13.57
C LEU A 140 9.56 4.42 13.52
N PHE A 141 10.59 4.03 14.27
CA PHE A 141 11.05 2.64 14.29
C PHE A 141 9.92 1.66 14.64
N TRP A 142 9.17 1.93 15.69
CA TRP A 142 8.10 1.03 16.11
C TRP A 142 6.92 1.02 15.14
N GLY A 143 6.56 2.16 14.57
CA GLY A 143 5.54 2.22 13.52
C GLY A 143 5.94 1.44 12.26
N ARG A 144 7.20 1.58 11.84
CA ARG A 144 7.79 0.86 10.70
C ARG A 144 7.91 -0.65 10.97
N PHE A 145 8.26 -1.04 12.19
CA PHE A 145 8.30 -2.44 12.59
C PHE A 145 6.93 -3.10 12.42
N MET A 146 5.85 -2.42 12.79
CA MET A 146 4.49 -2.94 12.58
C MET A 146 4.18 -3.12 11.08
N GLN A 147 4.65 -2.23 10.21
CA GLN A 147 4.49 -2.37 8.75
C GLN A 147 5.36 -3.52 8.20
N ALA A 148 6.58 -3.68 8.68
CA ALA A 148 7.43 -4.81 8.31
C ALA A 148 6.75 -6.15 8.62
N LEU A 149 6.04 -6.28 9.74
CA LEU A 149 5.26 -7.48 10.07
C LEU A 149 4.16 -7.76 9.02
N VAL A 150 3.50 -6.73 8.49
CA VAL A 150 2.50 -6.86 7.42
C VAL A 150 3.16 -7.36 6.12
N THR A 151 4.34 -6.86 5.81
CA THR A 151 5.12 -7.28 4.63
C THR A 151 5.58 -8.73 4.74
N LEU A 152 6.00 -9.17 5.93
CA LEU A 152 6.32 -10.57 6.21
C LEU A 152 5.07 -11.47 6.14
N ALA A 153 3.94 -11.00 6.64
CA ALA A 153 2.65 -11.71 6.53
C ALA A 153 2.23 -11.87 5.06
N THR A 154 2.49 -10.86 4.20
CA THR A 154 2.29 -10.97 2.74
C THR A 154 3.12 -12.11 2.17
N GLY A 155 4.40 -12.20 2.53
CA GLY A 155 5.29 -13.29 2.13
C GLY A 155 4.74 -14.66 2.56
N LEU A 156 4.22 -14.76 3.77
CA LEU A 156 3.60 -16.00 4.25
C LEU A 156 2.34 -16.38 3.46
N VAL A 157 1.47 -15.42 3.14
CA VAL A 157 0.28 -15.66 2.30
C VAL A 157 0.69 -16.14 0.91
N VAL A 158 1.66 -15.49 0.29
CA VAL A 158 2.21 -15.85 -1.03
C VAL A 158 2.80 -17.27 -1.01
N PHE A 159 3.58 -17.60 0.02
CA PHE A 159 4.12 -18.95 0.23
C PHE A 159 3.02 -20.01 0.33
N LEU A 160 2.05 -19.79 1.22
CA LEU A 160 0.98 -20.74 1.49
C LEU A 160 0.09 -20.95 0.25
N TRP A 161 -0.23 -19.89 -0.45
CA TRP A 161 -1.05 -19.97 -1.65
C TRP A 161 -0.32 -20.71 -2.78
N ALA A 162 0.91 -20.31 -3.12
CA ALA A 162 1.71 -20.95 -4.16
C ALA A 162 1.97 -22.44 -3.83
N ARG A 163 2.34 -22.75 -2.57
CA ARG A 163 2.52 -24.13 -2.10
C ARG A 163 1.25 -24.96 -2.24
N SER A 164 0.09 -24.40 -1.95
CA SER A 164 -1.20 -25.13 -2.04
C SER A 164 -1.57 -25.53 -3.47
N LEU A 165 -1.01 -24.83 -4.46
CA LEU A 165 -1.28 -25.02 -5.88
C LEU A 165 -0.13 -25.71 -6.63
N SER A 166 1.05 -25.83 -6.02
CA SER A 166 2.23 -26.47 -6.62
C SER A 166 2.89 -27.46 -5.65
N ASN A 167 3.99 -27.07 -5.03
CA ASN A 167 4.74 -27.85 -4.04
C ASN A 167 5.53 -26.93 -3.10
N LEU A 168 6.34 -27.51 -2.19
CA LEU A 168 7.17 -26.75 -1.25
C LEU A 168 8.15 -25.82 -1.97
N GLY A 169 8.86 -26.30 -2.99
CA GLY A 169 9.84 -25.51 -3.74
C GLY A 169 9.20 -24.31 -4.42
N GLY A 170 8.01 -24.49 -5.03
CA GLY A 170 7.24 -23.39 -5.60
C GLY A 170 6.79 -22.36 -4.56
N GLY A 171 6.33 -22.83 -3.38
CA GLY A 171 6.01 -21.93 -2.28
C GLY A 171 7.21 -21.10 -1.82
N LEU A 172 8.37 -21.73 -1.60
CA LEU A 172 9.60 -21.04 -1.18
C LEU A 172 10.12 -20.08 -2.26
N LEU A 173 9.99 -20.42 -3.54
CA LEU A 173 10.37 -19.54 -4.63
C LEU A 173 9.47 -18.29 -4.69
N ALA A 174 8.16 -18.47 -4.50
CA ALA A 174 7.21 -17.35 -4.41
C ALA A 174 7.53 -16.44 -3.22
N LEU A 175 7.85 -17.02 -2.05
CA LEU A 175 8.28 -16.27 -0.87
C LEU A 175 9.55 -15.46 -1.16
N ALA A 176 10.57 -16.08 -1.78
CA ALA A 176 11.81 -15.42 -2.13
C ALA A 176 11.58 -14.28 -3.14
N ALA A 177 10.73 -14.50 -4.16
CA ALA A 177 10.37 -13.49 -5.16
C ALA A 177 9.70 -12.25 -4.55
N TRP A 178 8.96 -12.40 -3.44
CA TRP A 178 8.41 -11.28 -2.69
C TRP A 178 9.44 -10.66 -1.73
N CYS A 179 10.06 -11.47 -0.87
CA CYS A 179 10.91 -11.01 0.23
C CYS A 179 12.22 -10.35 -0.24
N PHE A 180 12.75 -10.73 -1.39
CA PHE A 180 13.97 -10.13 -1.97
C PHE A 180 13.67 -9.11 -3.08
N ASN A 181 12.42 -8.70 -3.26
CA ASN A 181 12.09 -7.60 -4.15
C ASN A 181 12.42 -6.25 -3.47
N PRO A 182 13.36 -5.44 -3.99
CA PRO A 182 13.67 -4.12 -3.45
C PRO A 182 12.47 -3.21 -3.26
N LEU A 183 11.44 -3.29 -4.13
CA LEU A 183 10.21 -2.53 -3.95
C LEU A 183 9.41 -2.96 -2.71
N ALA A 184 9.36 -4.28 -2.45
CA ALA A 184 8.71 -4.79 -1.25
C ALA A 184 9.49 -4.41 0.02
N LEU A 185 10.82 -4.32 -0.05
CA LEU A 185 11.68 -3.87 1.05
C LEU A 185 11.56 -2.36 1.26
N ALA A 186 11.52 -1.56 0.17
CA ALA A 186 11.39 -0.11 0.22
C ALA A 186 10.08 0.33 0.89
N TYR A 187 8.96 -0.05 0.30
CA TYR A 187 7.66 0.38 0.80
C TYR A 187 7.15 -0.47 1.96
N GLY A 188 7.70 -1.66 2.14
CA GLY A 188 7.23 -2.67 3.08
C GLY A 188 7.42 -2.34 4.55
N HIS A 189 8.31 -1.43 4.89
CA HIS A 189 8.53 -0.94 6.25
C HIS A 189 7.96 0.47 6.48
N LEU A 190 7.66 1.24 5.42
CA LEU A 190 7.14 2.61 5.57
C LEU A 190 5.72 2.63 6.17
N ILE A 191 5.45 3.63 6.99
CA ILE A 191 4.15 3.79 7.66
C ILE A 191 3.14 4.38 6.67
N ILE A 192 2.67 3.53 5.77
CA ILE A 192 1.70 3.84 4.69
C ILE A 192 0.70 2.70 4.53
N THR A 193 -0.31 2.86 3.68
CA THR A 193 -1.34 1.83 3.47
C THR A 193 -0.97 0.77 2.43
N ASP A 194 0.11 0.98 1.67
CA ASP A 194 0.50 0.12 0.55
C ASP A 194 0.93 -1.30 0.97
N PRO A 195 1.68 -1.50 2.07
CA PRO A 195 1.93 -2.85 2.60
C PRO A 195 0.64 -3.58 2.97
N GLY A 196 -0.32 -2.85 3.57
CA GLY A 196 -1.60 -3.43 3.98
C GLY A 196 -2.41 -3.95 2.80
N ILE A 197 -2.57 -3.16 1.74
CA ILE A 197 -3.33 -3.63 0.56
C ILE A 197 -2.52 -4.68 -0.23
N SER A 198 -1.19 -4.69 -0.16
CA SER A 198 -0.33 -5.73 -0.73
C SER A 198 -0.51 -7.08 -0.01
N LEU A 199 -0.89 -7.08 1.27
CA LEU A 199 -1.32 -8.26 2.00
C LEU A 199 -2.76 -8.65 1.65
N MET A 200 -3.68 -7.69 1.71
CA MET A 200 -5.11 -7.97 1.61
C MET A 200 -5.53 -8.41 0.21
N LEU A 201 -4.97 -7.81 -0.85
CA LEU A 201 -5.34 -8.15 -2.23
C LEU A 201 -5.10 -9.64 -2.55
N PRO A 202 -3.90 -10.23 -2.40
CA PRO A 202 -3.70 -11.66 -2.64
C PRO A 202 -4.52 -12.54 -1.69
N LEU A 203 -4.69 -12.16 -0.42
CA LEU A 203 -5.49 -12.91 0.53
C LEU A 203 -6.96 -12.96 0.09
N VAL A 204 -7.55 -11.83 -0.28
CA VAL A 204 -8.94 -11.75 -0.76
C VAL A 204 -9.12 -12.54 -2.05
N VAL A 205 -8.23 -12.38 -3.03
CA VAL A 205 -8.29 -13.11 -4.30
C VAL A 205 -8.20 -14.63 -4.06
N TRP A 206 -7.32 -15.06 -3.16
CA TRP A 206 -7.22 -16.47 -2.78
C TRP A 206 -8.49 -16.97 -2.12
N MET A 207 -9.00 -16.29 -1.10
CA MET A 207 -10.21 -16.71 -0.38
C MET A 207 -11.46 -16.66 -1.27
N PHE A 208 -11.57 -15.64 -2.12
CA PHE A 208 -12.69 -15.54 -3.07
C PHE A 208 -12.63 -16.63 -4.15
N SER A 209 -11.45 -16.97 -4.66
CA SER A 209 -11.31 -18.09 -5.59
C SER A 209 -11.69 -19.43 -4.96
N ARG A 210 -11.36 -19.63 -3.67
CA ARG A 210 -11.81 -20.80 -2.89
C ARG A 210 -13.33 -20.81 -2.68
N PHE A 211 -13.92 -19.64 -2.44
CA PHE A 211 -15.36 -19.48 -2.37
C PHE A 211 -16.04 -19.87 -3.68
N LEU A 212 -15.55 -19.40 -4.82
CA LEU A 212 -16.11 -19.76 -6.13
C LEU A 212 -15.98 -21.27 -6.46
N GLU A 213 -14.90 -21.93 -6.01
CA GLU A 213 -14.78 -23.40 -6.15
C GLU A 213 -15.78 -24.17 -5.28
N SER A 214 -16.07 -23.65 -4.09
CA SER A 214 -16.95 -24.30 -3.12
C SER A 214 -17.71 -23.23 -2.31
N PRO A 215 -18.87 -22.76 -2.82
CA PRO A 215 -19.62 -21.65 -2.24
C PRO A 215 -20.38 -22.07 -0.97
N ARG A 216 -19.63 -22.40 0.10
CA ARG A 216 -20.16 -22.79 1.42
C ARG A 216 -20.17 -21.60 2.38
N PRO A 217 -21.00 -21.61 3.45
CA PRO A 217 -21.01 -20.53 4.44
C PRO A 217 -19.63 -20.24 5.04
N ARG A 218 -18.81 -21.27 5.31
CA ARG A 218 -17.45 -21.09 5.84
C ARG A 218 -16.53 -20.37 4.87
N THR A 219 -16.55 -20.71 3.58
CA THR A 219 -15.73 -20.05 2.58
C THR A 219 -16.22 -18.62 2.31
N ALA A 220 -17.55 -18.38 2.37
CA ALA A 220 -18.14 -17.06 2.29
C ALA A 220 -17.72 -16.17 3.49
N LEU A 221 -17.76 -16.72 4.72
CA LEU A 221 -17.33 -16.01 5.92
C LEU A 221 -15.86 -15.59 5.83
N VAL A 222 -14.96 -16.52 5.49
CA VAL A 222 -13.52 -16.23 5.40
C VAL A 222 -13.22 -15.23 4.30
N ALA A 223 -13.86 -15.37 3.12
CA ALA A 223 -13.71 -14.41 2.04
C ALA A 223 -14.29 -13.02 2.40
N GLY A 224 -15.41 -12.99 3.14
CA GLY A 224 -16.02 -11.76 3.65
C GLY A 224 -15.13 -11.04 4.67
N LEU A 225 -14.53 -11.78 5.62
CA LEU A 225 -13.57 -11.22 6.57
C LEU A 225 -12.34 -10.65 5.87
N ALA A 226 -11.77 -11.37 4.89
CA ALA A 226 -10.65 -10.86 4.11
C ALA A 226 -11.02 -9.60 3.31
N PHE A 227 -12.20 -9.59 2.67
CA PHE A 227 -12.67 -8.43 1.91
C PHE A 227 -12.98 -7.23 2.80
N GLY A 228 -13.61 -7.43 3.96
CA GLY A 228 -13.82 -6.38 4.96
C GLY A 228 -12.51 -5.78 5.46
N GLY A 229 -11.51 -6.63 5.73
CA GLY A 229 -10.15 -6.18 6.05
C GLY A 229 -9.53 -5.31 4.94
N ALA A 230 -9.70 -5.70 3.67
CA ALA A 230 -9.23 -4.90 2.53
C ALA A 230 -9.92 -3.53 2.45
N LEU A 231 -11.27 -3.49 2.63
CA LEU A 231 -12.04 -2.25 2.64
C LEU A 231 -11.62 -1.29 3.77
N LEU A 232 -11.16 -1.83 4.90
CA LEU A 232 -10.66 -1.06 6.05
C LEU A 232 -9.17 -0.68 5.93
N THR A 233 -8.46 -1.23 4.94
CA THR A 233 -7.02 -1.00 4.72
C THR A 233 -6.76 0.18 3.78
N LYS A 234 -7.38 0.18 2.60
CA LYS A 234 -7.17 1.22 1.58
C LYS A 234 -8.39 1.30 0.66
N TYR A 235 -8.84 2.50 0.30
CA TYR A 235 -9.99 2.65 -0.59
C TYR A 235 -9.78 2.06 -2.00
N THR A 236 -8.52 1.88 -2.43
CA THR A 236 -8.23 1.14 -3.68
C THR A 236 -8.69 -0.32 -3.65
N ALA A 237 -9.10 -0.85 -2.49
CA ALA A 237 -9.81 -2.13 -2.37
C ALA A 237 -11.11 -2.18 -3.22
N ILE A 238 -11.64 -1.04 -3.67
CA ILE A 238 -12.74 -0.99 -4.65
C ILE A 238 -12.39 -1.71 -5.96
N LEU A 239 -11.10 -1.80 -6.31
CA LEU A 239 -10.61 -2.55 -7.47
C LEU A 239 -10.83 -4.07 -7.35
N LEU A 240 -11.14 -4.57 -6.14
CA LEU A 240 -11.60 -5.95 -5.96
C LEU A 240 -12.95 -6.22 -6.63
N VAL A 241 -13.79 -5.21 -6.84
CA VAL A 241 -15.09 -5.37 -7.52
C VAL A 241 -14.91 -5.83 -8.97
N PRO A 242 -14.18 -5.14 -9.85
CA PRO A 242 -13.91 -5.65 -11.20
C PRO A 242 -13.10 -6.96 -11.20
N ILE A 243 -12.20 -7.18 -10.23
CA ILE A 243 -11.50 -8.46 -10.07
C ILE A 243 -12.49 -9.59 -9.76
N PHE A 244 -13.42 -9.39 -8.84
CA PHE A 244 -14.47 -10.36 -8.52
C PHE A 244 -15.35 -10.65 -9.73
N GLY A 245 -15.72 -9.62 -10.50
CA GLY A 245 -16.45 -9.76 -11.76
C GLY A 245 -15.72 -10.64 -12.77
N ALA A 246 -14.43 -10.38 -13.00
CA ALA A 246 -13.59 -11.15 -13.91
C ALA A 246 -13.42 -12.61 -13.44
N LEU A 247 -13.18 -12.82 -12.15
CA LEU A 247 -13.06 -14.17 -11.58
C LEU A 247 -14.37 -14.93 -11.63
N ALA A 248 -15.50 -14.29 -11.34
CA ALA A 248 -16.82 -14.90 -11.43
C ALA A 248 -17.17 -15.26 -12.88
N ALA A 249 -16.87 -14.37 -13.85
CA ALA A 249 -17.07 -14.63 -15.26
C ALA A 249 -16.21 -15.83 -15.75
N LEU A 250 -14.95 -15.90 -15.34
CA LEU A 250 -14.08 -17.03 -15.66
C LEU A 250 -14.59 -18.33 -15.02
N ALA A 251 -15.04 -18.29 -13.78
CA ALA A 251 -15.63 -19.45 -13.09
C ALA A 251 -16.91 -19.92 -13.79
N TRP A 252 -17.80 -18.98 -14.16
CA TRP A 252 -19.03 -19.24 -14.90
C TRP A 252 -18.76 -19.87 -16.27
N TRP A 253 -17.86 -19.30 -17.04
CA TRP A 253 -17.46 -19.84 -18.36
C TRP A 253 -16.96 -21.29 -18.28
N ARG A 254 -16.22 -21.65 -17.21
CA ARG A 254 -15.77 -23.03 -16.94
C ARG A 254 -16.88 -23.95 -16.50
N LEU A 255 -17.84 -23.46 -15.69
CA LEU A 255 -19.04 -24.21 -15.30
C LEU A 255 -19.92 -24.58 -16.48
N LEU A 256 -20.07 -23.70 -17.48
CA LEU A 256 -20.81 -23.99 -18.71
C LEU A 256 -20.20 -25.18 -19.49
N ARG A 257 -18.88 -25.38 -19.38
CA ARG A 257 -18.18 -26.51 -20.01
C ARG A 257 -18.20 -27.81 -19.22
N SER A 258 -18.49 -27.74 -17.93
CA SER A 258 -18.58 -28.91 -17.04
C SER A 258 -19.59 -28.61 -15.92
N PRO A 259 -20.91 -28.82 -16.19
CA PRO A 259 -21.97 -28.47 -15.26
C PRO A 259 -21.83 -29.24 -13.94
N ARG A 260 -21.54 -28.51 -12.87
CA ARG A 260 -21.68 -28.99 -11.50
C ARG A 260 -22.96 -28.41 -10.94
N GLY A 261 -23.85 -29.23 -10.41
CA GLY A 261 -25.19 -28.87 -9.97
C GLY A 261 -25.26 -27.96 -8.73
N THR A 262 -24.51 -26.85 -8.72
CA THR A 262 -24.62 -25.88 -7.63
C THR A 262 -25.88 -25.03 -7.85
N SER A 263 -26.83 -25.06 -6.92
CA SER A 263 -28.02 -24.23 -6.97
C SER A 263 -27.63 -22.73 -6.96
N LEU A 264 -28.11 -21.97 -7.94
CA LEU A 264 -27.90 -20.52 -8.02
C LEU A 264 -28.39 -19.81 -6.73
N ARG A 265 -29.54 -20.26 -6.17
CA ARG A 265 -30.07 -19.71 -4.91
C ARG A 265 -29.06 -19.89 -3.76
N TYR A 266 -28.37 -21.02 -3.71
CA TYR A 266 -27.35 -21.30 -2.70
C TYR A 266 -26.10 -20.41 -2.90
N LEU A 267 -25.69 -20.22 -4.13
CA LEU A 267 -24.57 -19.32 -4.47
C LEU A 267 -24.90 -17.86 -4.07
N PHE A 268 -26.06 -17.34 -4.46
CA PHE A 268 -26.46 -15.97 -4.12
C PHE A 268 -26.60 -15.75 -2.61
N ARG A 269 -27.16 -16.72 -1.87
CA ARG A 269 -27.24 -16.65 -0.40
C ARG A 269 -25.86 -16.50 0.23
N ASN A 270 -24.89 -17.30 -0.20
CA ASN A 270 -23.54 -17.26 0.36
C ASN A 270 -22.73 -16.05 -0.14
N LEU A 271 -23.00 -15.54 -1.34
CA LEU A 271 -22.45 -14.26 -1.80
C LEU A 271 -23.00 -13.09 -0.96
N PHE A 272 -24.29 -13.09 -0.65
CA PHE A 272 -24.87 -12.12 0.28
C PHE A 272 -24.21 -12.20 1.66
N LEU A 273 -23.98 -13.40 2.20
CA LEU A 273 -23.26 -13.58 3.47
C LEU A 273 -21.87 -12.98 3.41
N LEU A 274 -21.11 -13.22 2.32
CA LEU A 274 -19.78 -12.64 2.11
C LEU A 274 -19.82 -11.12 2.18
N VAL A 275 -20.72 -10.49 1.42
CA VAL A 275 -20.88 -9.02 1.38
C VAL A 275 -21.34 -8.47 2.74
N ALA A 276 -22.30 -9.16 3.38
CA ALA A 276 -22.82 -8.76 4.70
C ALA A 276 -21.71 -8.80 5.78
N VAL A 277 -20.85 -9.82 5.76
CA VAL A 277 -19.70 -9.92 6.68
C VAL A 277 -18.69 -8.81 6.40
N ALA A 278 -18.33 -8.59 5.14
CA ALA A 278 -17.37 -7.53 4.78
C ALA A 278 -17.88 -6.15 5.20
N TRP A 279 -19.15 -5.85 4.90
CA TRP A 279 -19.76 -4.58 5.26
C TRP A 279 -19.96 -4.45 6.77
N GLY A 280 -20.33 -5.54 7.44
CA GLY A 280 -20.44 -5.60 8.90
C GLY A 280 -19.12 -5.22 9.60
N MET A 281 -17.97 -5.63 9.05
CA MET A 281 -16.66 -5.20 9.58
C MET A 281 -16.44 -3.69 9.45
N VAL A 282 -16.82 -3.10 8.30
CA VAL A 282 -16.76 -1.64 8.11
C VAL A 282 -17.64 -0.94 9.14
N LEU A 283 -18.90 -1.39 9.31
CA LEU A 283 -19.82 -0.82 10.29
C LEU A 283 -19.27 -0.92 11.72
N LEU A 284 -18.75 -2.08 12.11
CA LEU A 284 -18.18 -2.31 13.45
C LEU A 284 -16.97 -1.41 13.73
N MET A 285 -16.11 -1.19 12.72
CA MET A 285 -14.95 -0.31 12.88
C MET A 285 -15.36 1.14 13.15
N TYR A 286 -16.41 1.62 12.50
CA TYR A 286 -16.89 2.99 12.66
C TYR A 286 -17.97 3.15 13.77
N LEU A 287 -18.38 2.06 14.42
CA LEU A 287 -19.41 2.08 15.48
C LEU A 287 -19.07 3.00 16.67
N PRO A 288 -17.80 3.09 17.16
CA PRO A 288 -17.46 4.00 18.27
C PRO A 288 -17.75 5.47 17.99
N HIS A 289 -17.91 5.85 16.72
CA HIS A 289 -18.14 7.23 16.29
C HIS A 289 -19.62 7.53 16.00
N TRP A 290 -20.54 6.72 16.55
CA TRP A 290 -21.97 6.93 16.49
C TRP A 290 -22.46 7.87 17.61
N PRO A 291 -23.34 8.88 17.41
CA PRO A 291 -24.11 9.14 16.19
C PRO A 291 -23.23 9.62 15.03
N PRO A 292 -23.70 9.37 13.79
CA PRO A 292 -22.95 9.78 12.62
C PRO A 292 -22.69 11.30 12.64
N PRO A 293 -21.55 11.75 12.11
CA PRO A 293 -21.22 13.17 12.01
C PRO A 293 -22.34 13.95 11.31
N PRO A 294 -22.42 15.29 11.49
CA PRO A 294 -23.45 16.12 10.89
C PRO A 294 -23.54 15.92 9.36
N PRO A 295 -24.70 16.21 8.74
CA PRO A 295 -24.84 16.08 7.30
C PRO A 295 -23.71 16.77 6.56
N ILE A 296 -23.24 16.15 5.47
CA ILE A 296 -22.33 16.80 4.53
C ILE A 296 -23.02 18.10 4.10
N SER A 297 -22.36 19.25 4.25
CA SER A 297 -22.94 20.53 3.86
C SER A 297 -23.26 20.56 2.36
N ASP A 298 -24.21 21.39 1.94
CA ASP A 298 -24.53 21.52 0.50
C ASP A 298 -23.30 22.01 -0.28
N ALA A 299 -22.45 22.83 0.33
CA ALA A 299 -21.20 23.28 -0.26
C ALA A 299 -20.23 22.12 -0.48
N ASP A 300 -20.01 21.28 0.55
CA ASP A 300 -19.16 20.09 0.44
C ASP A 300 -19.74 19.07 -0.53
N ALA A 301 -21.05 18.85 -0.51
CA ALA A 301 -21.74 17.95 -1.43
C ALA A 301 -21.57 18.40 -2.89
N HIS A 302 -21.59 19.70 -3.15
CA HIS A 302 -21.35 20.25 -4.48
C HIS A 302 -19.89 20.06 -4.92
N VAL A 303 -18.93 20.39 -4.06
CA VAL A 303 -17.49 20.22 -4.32
C VAL A 303 -17.16 18.73 -4.54
N LEU A 304 -17.68 17.85 -3.69
CA LEU A 304 -17.46 16.41 -3.75
C LEU A 304 -18.33 15.71 -4.82
N ARG A 305 -19.14 16.47 -5.58
CA ARG A 305 -20.09 15.94 -6.58
C ARG A 305 -20.99 14.83 -6.03
N ILE A 306 -21.34 14.92 -4.74
CA ILE A 306 -22.22 13.97 -4.07
C ILE A 306 -23.67 14.35 -4.37
N PRO A 307 -24.52 13.41 -4.80
CA PRO A 307 -25.93 13.68 -4.95
C PRO A 307 -26.55 14.15 -3.63
N ARG A 308 -27.38 15.22 -3.66
CA ARG A 308 -28.01 15.79 -2.46
C ARG A 308 -28.81 14.76 -1.66
N TRP A 309 -29.50 13.84 -2.34
CA TRP A 309 -30.26 12.77 -1.69
C TRP A 309 -29.35 11.86 -0.84
N PHE A 310 -28.10 11.69 -1.23
CA PHE A 310 -27.12 10.90 -0.47
C PHE A 310 -26.52 11.72 0.68
N ALA A 311 -26.18 12.99 0.45
CA ALA A 311 -25.67 13.89 1.48
C ALA A 311 -26.65 14.03 2.66
N SER A 312 -27.98 13.97 2.38
CA SER A 312 -29.07 14.02 3.36
C SER A 312 -29.52 12.64 3.87
N ALA A 313 -29.01 11.53 3.30
CA ALA A 313 -29.51 10.19 3.57
C ALA A 313 -29.04 9.66 4.93
N ARG A 314 -29.79 9.93 5.98
CA ARG A 314 -29.56 9.38 7.34
C ARG A 314 -29.87 7.89 7.46
N TRP A 315 -30.57 7.32 6.51
CA TRP A 315 -31.02 5.91 6.51
C TRP A 315 -30.04 4.96 5.82
N LEU A 316 -29.05 5.47 5.10
CA LEU A 316 -27.99 4.63 4.55
C LEU A 316 -27.03 4.26 5.69
N TRP A 317 -26.97 2.98 5.99
CA TRP A 317 -26.04 2.36 6.94
C TRP A 317 -24.60 2.40 6.41
N ILE A 318 -24.16 3.61 5.99
CA ILE A 318 -22.83 3.88 5.48
C ILE A 318 -22.19 4.86 6.45
N PRO A 319 -21.04 4.51 7.06
CA PRO A 319 -20.27 5.46 7.85
C PRO A 319 -19.89 6.66 6.98
N ARG A 320 -20.25 7.87 7.40
CA ARG A 320 -20.02 9.08 6.60
C ARG A 320 -18.57 9.35 6.32
N ASP A 321 -17.72 9.18 7.34
CA ASP A 321 -16.28 9.41 7.17
C ASP A 321 -15.67 8.41 6.18
N TYR A 322 -16.15 7.15 6.17
CA TYR A 322 -15.76 6.17 5.16
C TYR A 322 -16.16 6.61 3.75
N PHE A 323 -17.40 7.06 3.60
CA PHE A 323 -17.91 7.52 2.31
C PHE A 323 -17.20 8.78 1.83
N LYS A 324 -16.94 9.74 2.74
CA LYS A 324 -16.20 10.97 2.48
C LYS A 324 -14.82 10.66 1.92
N GLY A 325 -14.06 9.78 2.59
CA GLY A 325 -12.74 9.36 2.12
C GLY A 325 -12.76 8.66 0.77
N LEU A 326 -13.72 7.75 0.54
CA LEU A 326 -13.89 7.12 -0.78
C LEU A 326 -14.17 8.14 -1.88
N THR A 327 -15.00 9.14 -1.59
CA THR A 327 -15.32 10.21 -2.56
C THR A 327 -14.10 11.06 -2.87
N ILE A 328 -13.29 11.41 -1.86
CA ILE A 328 -12.02 12.13 -2.04
C ILE A 328 -11.09 11.34 -2.97
N LEU A 329 -10.93 10.02 -2.75
CA LEU A 329 -10.14 9.18 -3.63
C LEU A 329 -10.64 9.22 -5.08
N LEU A 330 -11.95 9.07 -5.30
CA LEU A 330 -12.53 9.08 -6.64
C LEU A 330 -12.32 10.42 -7.35
N LEU A 331 -12.43 11.53 -6.62
CA LEU A 331 -12.11 12.87 -7.14
C LEU A 331 -10.63 13.00 -7.49
N HIS A 332 -9.74 12.53 -6.61
CA HIS A 332 -8.31 12.55 -6.84
C HIS A 332 -7.93 11.79 -8.13
N VAL A 333 -8.48 10.59 -8.30
CA VAL A 333 -8.26 9.77 -9.51
C VAL A 333 -8.82 10.44 -10.76
N SER A 334 -9.98 11.10 -10.68
CA SER A 334 -10.63 11.75 -11.84
C SER A 334 -9.95 13.06 -12.25
N ASN A 335 -9.49 13.84 -11.28
CA ASN A 335 -8.81 15.12 -11.53
C ASN A 335 -7.36 14.92 -11.96
N GLY A 336 -6.74 13.80 -11.57
CA GLY A 336 -5.32 13.51 -11.78
C GLY A 336 -4.43 14.21 -10.75
N SER A 337 -3.15 13.92 -10.83
CA SER A 337 -2.09 14.54 -10.03
C SER A 337 -0.95 14.93 -10.97
N GLN A 338 -0.22 15.95 -10.60
CA GLN A 338 1.02 16.25 -11.30
C GLN A 338 1.96 15.06 -11.18
N GLY A 339 2.40 14.52 -12.30
CA GLY A 339 3.32 13.40 -12.40
C GLY A 339 4.57 13.78 -13.18
N TYR A 340 5.66 13.06 -12.90
CA TYR A 340 6.92 13.18 -13.64
C TYR A 340 7.30 11.82 -14.22
N LEU A 341 7.64 11.81 -15.51
CA LEU A 341 8.10 10.62 -16.20
C LEU A 341 9.07 10.98 -17.33
N LEU A 342 10.25 10.34 -17.35
CA LEU A 342 11.23 10.46 -18.44
C LEU A 342 11.60 11.92 -18.76
N GLY A 343 11.84 12.74 -17.74
CA GLY A 343 12.21 14.14 -17.90
C GLY A 343 11.05 15.10 -18.16
N GLN A 344 9.80 14.64 -18.14
CA GLN A 344 8.63 15.46 -18.44
C GLN A 344 7.66 15.53 -17.27
N TRP A 345 7.05 16.70 -17.06
CA TRP A 345 5.95 16.90 -16.12
C TRP A 345 4.61 16.86 -16.85
N SER A 346 3.58 16.30 -16.21
CA SER A 346 2.22 16.26 -16.74
C SER A 346 1.18 16.33 -15.62
N ASP A 347 0.17 17.19 -15.82
CA ASP A 347 -1.02 17.25 -14.95
C ASP A 347 -2.08 16.22 -15.34
N LYS A 348 -1.92 15.56 -16.50
CA LYS A 348 -2.88 14.58 -17.03
C LYS A 348 -2.41 13.15 -16.86
N GLY A 349 -1.12 12.96 -16.49
CA GLY A 349 -0.48 11.65 -16.41
C GLY A 349 -0.32 10.95 -17.76
N TRP A 350 0.14 9.70 -17.70
CA TRP A 350 0.36 8.84 -18.87
C TRP A 350 -0.21 7.46 -18.61
N TRP A 351 -0.88 6.86 -19.59
CA TRP A 351 -1.37 5.48 -19.49
C TRP A 351 -0.23 4.46 -19.34
N TYR A 352 0.97 4.77 -19.85
CA TYR A 352 2.16 3.91 -19.78
C TYR A 352 3.05 4.17 -18.57
N TYR A 353 2.67 5.07 -17.66
CA TYR A 353 3.45 5.39 -16.46
C TYR A 353 3.80 4.13 -15.65
N TYR A 354 2.78 3.37 -15.24
CA TYR A 354 3.01 2.16 -14.45
C TYR A 354 3.78 1.07 -15.20
N PRO A 355 3.49 0.74 -16.47
CA PRO A 355 4.33 -0.16 -17.28
C PRO A 355 5.80 0.24 -17.32
N VAL A 356 6.10 1.52 -17.55
CA VAL A 356 7.48 2.03 -17.56
C VAL A 356 8.10 1.95 -16.17
N ALA A 357 7.41 2.44 -15.14
CA ALA A 357 7.89 2.38 -13.76
C ALA A 357 8.18 0.93 -13.31
N MET A 358 7.30 -0.02 -13.65
CA MET A 358 7.52 -1.45 -13.39
C MET A 358 8.75 -1.98 -14.12
N LEU A 359 8.97 -1.56 -15.37
CA LEU A 359 10.12 -2.01 -16.16
C LEU A 359 11.45 -1.55 -15.56
N ILE A 360 11.53 -0.31 -15.08
CA ILE A 360 12.79 0.30 -14.62
C ILE A 360 13.05 0.15 -13.12
N LYS A 361 12.00 -0.07 -12.31
CA LYS A 361 12.10 -0.23 -10.85
C LYS A 361 12.11 -1.70 -10.39
N THR A 362 11.73 -2.65 -11.26
CA THR A 362 11.74 -4.06 -10.91
C THR A 362 13.10 -4.68 -11.26
N PRO A 363 13.75 -5.43 -10.36
CA PRO A 363 15.00 -6.13 -10.67
C PRO A 363 14.89 -6.98 -11.93
N VAL A 364 15.92 -6.98 -12.78
CA VAL A 364 15.92 -7.75 -14.05
C VAL A 364 15.68 -9.24 -13.77
N ALA A 365 16.26 -9.80 -12.71
CA ALA A 365 16.01 -11.17 -12.30
C ALA A 365 14.51 -11.46 -12.05
N LEU A 366 13.80 -10.53 -11.39
CA LEU A 366 12.37 -10.66 -11.12
C LEU A 366 11.53 -10.45 -12.40
N LEU A 367 11.91 -9.53 -13.28
CA LEU A 367 11.28 -9.36 -14.59
C LEU A 367 11.35 -10.64 -15.41
N VAL A 368 12.50 -11.31 -15.46
CA VAL A 368 12.68 -12.59 -16.17
C VAL A 368 11.85 -13.70 -15.52
N LEU A 369 11.86 -13.80 -14.18
CA LEU A 369 11.04 -14.76 -13.43
C LEU A 369 9.55 -14.58 -13.77
N VAL A 370 9.05 -13.34 -13.69
CA VAL A 370 7.64 -13.03 -13.94
C VAL A 370 7.27 -13.25 -15.40
N ALA A 371 8.05 -12.73 -16.36
CA ALA A 371 7.75 -12.86 -17.79
C ALA A 371 7.70 -14.33 -18.22
N SER A 372 8.66 -15.14 -17.77
CA SER A 372 8.68 -16.58 -18.08
C SER A 372 7.53 -17.33 -17.40
N ALA A 373 7.22 -17.03 -16.12
CA ALA A 373 6.10 -17.65 -15.40
C ALA A 373 4.75 -17.29 -16.05
N VAL A 374 4.54 -16.01 -16.41
CA VAL A 374 3.34 -15.57 -17.14
C VAL A 374 3.22 -16.29 -18.48
N THR A 375 4.32 -16.42 -19.23
CA THR A 375 4.33 -17.16 -20.50
C THR A 375 3.94 -18.64 -20.29
N MET A 376 4.48 -19.29 -19.25
CA MET A 376 4.12 -20.67 -18.92
C MET A 376 2.64 -20.79 -18.52
N ALA A 377 2.14 -19.86 -17.69
CA ALA A 377 0.75 -19.82 -17.27
C ALA A 377 -0.22 -19.63 -18.46
N LEU A 378 0.09 -18.70 -19.39
CA LEU A 378 -0.73 -18.45 -20.58
C LEU A 378 -0.78 -19.68 -21.51
N ARG A 379 0.35 -20.36 -21.74
CA ARG A 379 0.38 -21.62 -22.53
C ARG A 379 -0.47 -22.73 -21.92
N ARG A 380 -0.69 -22.68 -20.61
CA ARG A 380 -1.46 -23.68 -19.86
C ARG A 380 -2.88 -23.25 -19.50
N ILE A 381 -3.28 -22.00 -19.83
CA ILE A 381 -4.51 -21.37 -19.31
C ILE A 381 -5.78 -22.20 -19.59
N HIS A 382 -5.84 -22.88 -20.74
CA HIS A 382 -6.96 -23.74 -21.10
C HIS A 382 -7.03 -25.05 -20.30
N ARG A 383 -5.89 -25.49 -19.73
CA ARG A 383 -5.75 -26.73 -18.95
C ARG A 383 -5.64 -26.49 -17.45
N SER A 384 -5.40 -25.23 -17.05
CA SER A 384 -5.22 -24.85 -15.64
C SER A 384 -6.53 -24.90 -14.89
N ARG A 385 -6.48 -25.20 -13.60
CA ARG A 385 -7.64 -25.04 -12.71
C ARG A 385 -7.95 -23.56 -12.56
N PHE A 386 -9.21 -23.22 -12.24
CA PHE A 386 -9.65 -21.84 -12.02
C PHE A 386 -8.77 -21.07 -11.02
N VAL A 387 -8.51 -21.69 -9.85
CA VAL A 387 -7.69 -21.06 -8.78
C VAL A 387 -6.23 -20.82 -9.17
N GLU A 388 -5.72 -21.50 -10.18
CA GLU A 388 -4.35 -21.32 -10.69
C GLU A 388 -4.25 -20.09 -11.60
N ALA A 389 -5.33 -19.77 -12.30
CA ALA A 389 -5.43 -18.58 -13.14
C ALA A 389 -5.77 -17.31 -12.33
N ALA A 390 -6.37 -17.46 -11.15
CA ALA A 390 -6.89 -16.37 -10.35
C ALA A 390 -5.85 -15.26 -10.04
N PRO A 391 -4.60 -15.56 -9.60
CA PRO A 391 -3.62 -14.52 -9.32
C PRO A 391 -3.22 -13.74 -10.58
N LEU A 392 -3.09 -14.40 -11.74
CA LEU A 392 -2.76 -13.74 -12.99
C LEU A 392 -3.91 -12.84 -13.49
N VAL A 393 -5.16 -13.34 -13.42
CA VAL A 393 -6.35 -12.55 -13.79
C VAL A 393 -6.48 -11.33 -12.88
N ALA A 394 -6.30 -11.49 -11.58
CA ALA A 394 -6.37 -10.38 -10.63
C ALA A 394 -5.28 -9.34 -10.89
N ALA A 395 -4.03 -9.77 -11.13
CA ALA A 395 -2.92 -8.88 -11.47
C ALA A 395 -3.19 -8.10 -12.78
N ALA A 396 -3.71 -8.79 -13.81
CA ALA A 396 -4.03 -8.16 -15.10
C ALA A 396 -5.17 -7.12 -14.97
N VAL A 397 -6.25 -7.46 -14.24
CA VAL A 397 -7.37 -6.52 -14.02
C VAL A 397 -6.91 -5.32 -13.19
N TYR A 398 -6.12 -5.55 -12.12
CA TYR A 398 -5.60 -4.45 -11.31
C TYR A 398 -4.73 -3.51 -12.16
N LEU A 399 -3.79 -4.06 -12.96
CA LEU A 399 -2.94 -3.25 -13.84
C LEU A 399 -3.78 -2.51 -14.90
N ALA A 400 -4.77 -3.16 -15.49
CA ALA A 400 -5.68 -2.52 -16.45
C ALA A 400 -6.41 -1.32 -15.84
N CYS A 401 -6.87 -1.44 -14.59
CA CYS A 401 -7.45 -0.30 -13.86
C CYS A 401 -6.40 0.78 -13.54
N ALA A 402 -5.19 0.39 -13.13
CA ALA A 402 -4.14 1.34 -12.78
C ALA A 402 -3.71 2.20 -13.98
N VAL A 403 -3.56 1.61 -15.17
CA VAL A 403 -3.14 2.35 -16.38
C VAL A 403 -4.22 3.33 -16.89
N THR A 404 -5.48 3.18 -16.46
CA THR A 404 -6.55 4.13 -16.78
C THR A 404 -6.61 5.30 -15.78
N SER A 405 -5.88 5.22 -14.65
CA SER A 405 -5.81 6.28 -13.65
C SER A 405 -4.95 7.44 -14.14
N ARG A 406 -5.40 8.66 -13.86
CA ARG A 406 -4.61 9.89 -14.10
C ARG A 406 -3.72 10.25 -12.92
N ALA A 407 -3.82 9.54 -11.80
CA ALA A 407 -2.97 9.73 -10.62
C ALA A 407 -1.68 8.92 -10.78
N ASN A 408 -0.65 9.53 -11.38
CA ASN A 408 0.67 8.93 -11.59
C ASN A 408 1.64 9.42 -10.52
N ILE A 409 1.45 8.98 -9.27
CA ILE A 409 2.15 9.47 -8.08
C ILE A 409 3.08 8.43 -7.43
N GLY A 410 3.47 7.40 -8.17
CA GLY A 410 4.48 6.44 -7.75
C GLY A 410 4.11 4.97 -7.98
N ILE A 411 5.14 4.15 -8.18
CA ILE A 411 5.02 2.68 -8.40
C ILE A 411 4.34 1.96 -7.23
N ARG A 412 4.36 2.56 -6.02
CA ARG A 412 3.70 2.02 -4.83
C ARG A 412 2.22 1.67 -5.06
N HIS A 413 1.55 2.40 -5.95
CA HIS A 413 0.14 2.14 -6.28
C HIS A 413 -0.09 0.82 -7.04
N VAL A 414 0.93 0.26 -7.66
CA VAL A 414 0.90 -1.07 -8.28
C VAL A 414 1.69 -2.13 -7.51
N LEU A 415 2.22 -1.79 -6.35
CA LEU A 415 2.89 -2.75 -5.45
C LEU A 415 2.05 -4.00 -5.16
N PRO A 416 0.70 -3.90 -4.98
CA PRO A 416 -0.16 -5.07 -4.71
C PRO A 416 -0.20 -6.12 -5.84
N ILE A 417 0.29 -5.79 -7.03
CA ILE A 417 0.41 -6.74 -8.15
C ILE A 417 1.55 -7.75 -7.90
N TYR A 418 2.64 -7.32 -7.27
CA TYR A 418 3.84 -8.15 -7.11
C TYR A 418 3.62 -9.44 -6.30
N PRO A 419 2.90 -9.45 -5.17
CA PRO A 419 2.60 -10.70 -4.47
C PRO A 419 1.72 -11.64 -5.30
N LEU A 420 0.81 -11.13 -6.15
CA LEU A 420 0.05 -11.97 -7.08
C LEU A 420 0.97 -12.60 -8.14
N LEU A 421 1.90 -11.82 -8.70
CA LEU A 421 2.89 -12.32 -9.67
C LEU A 421 3.85 -13.32 -9.03
N ALA A 422 4.25 -13.09 -7.77
CA ALA A 422 5.08 -14.05 -7.02
C ALA A 422 4.35 -15.39 -6.84
N VAL A 423 3.03 -15.40 -6.61
CA VAL A 423 2.22 -16.65 -6.59
C VAL A 423 2.27 -17.34 -7.94
N VAL A 424 2.13 -16.60 -9.06
CA VAL A 424 2.24 -17.17 -10.42
C VAL A 424 3.63 -17.80 -10.64
N VAL A 425 4.71 -17.11 -10.26
CA VAL A 425 6.08 -17.65 -10.29
C VAL A 425 6.16 -18.97 -9.52
N GLY A 426 5.69 -18.99 -8.28
CA GLY A 426 5.71 -20.21 -7.46
C GLY A 426 4.91 -21.37 -8.04
N ILE A 427 3.74 -21.10 -8.65
CA ILE A 427 2.93 -22.15 -9.28
C ILE A 427 3.65 -22.76 -10.48
N GLU A 428 4.14 -21.91 -11.38
CA GLU A 428 4.68 -22.39 -12.65
C GLU A 428 6.05 -23.03 -12.49
N TYR A 429 6.95 -22.42 -11.74
CA TYR A 429 8.28 -23.00 -11.49
C TYR A 429 8.21 -24.23 -10.57
N GLY A 430 7.32 -24.25 -9.58
CA GLY A 430 7.12 -25.42 -8.72
C GLY A 430 6.65 -26.67 -9.48
N ARG A 431 6.01 -26.49 -10.65
CA ARG A 431 5.54 -27.57 -11.53
C ARG A 431 6.47 -27.83 -12.73
N ALA A 432 7.45 -26.97 -12.93
CA ALA A 432 8.40 -27.12 -14.01
C ALA A 432 9.25 -28.39 -13.85
N ARG A 433 9.83 -28.85 -14.96
CA ARG A 433 10.87 -29.91 -14.90
C ARG A 433 12.07 -29.40 -14.11
N LEU A 434 12.92 -30.31 -13.64
CA LEU A 434 14.08 -30.01 -12.78
C LEU A 434 14.93 -28.83 -13.31
N ARG A 435 15.24 -28.80 -14.61
CA ARG A 435 15.97 -27.69 -15.25
C ARG A 435 15.28 -26.33 -15.05
N GLY A 436 13.96 -26.29 -15.18
CA GLY A 436 13.19 -25.07 -14.93
C GLY A 436 13.21 -24.65 -13.46
N GLN A 437 13.07 -25.61 -12.54
CA GLN A 437 13.18 -25.32 -11.10
C GLN A 437 14.56 -24.77 -10.74
N ILE A 438 15.63 -25.35 -11.27
CA ILE A 438 17.01 -24.86 -11.08
C ILE A 438 17.14 -23.42 -11.63
N ALA A 439 16.63 -23.16 -12.84
CA ALA A 439 16.65 -21.81 -13.41
C ALA A 439 15.90 -20.80 -12.53
N GLY A 440 14.74 -21.17 -11.97
CA GLY A 440 14.00 -20.34 -11.03
C GLY A 440 14.80 -19.99 -9.78
N TRP A 441 15.51 -20.96 -9.21
CA TRP A 441 16.36 -20.72 -8.03
C TRP A 441 17.61 -19.91 -8.34
N ILE A 442 18.21 -20.03 -9.52
CA ILE A 442 19.33 -19.18 -9.96
C ILE A 442 18.86 -17.73 -10.07
N LEU A 443 17.68 -17.48 -10.66
CA LEU A 443 17.10 -16.13 -10.75
C LEU A 443 16.72 -15.58 -9.36
N ALA A 444 16.21 -16.41 -8.45
CA ALA A 444 15.93 -16.00 -7.08
C ALA A 444 17.22 -15.68 -6.29
N ALA A 445 18.30 -16.40 -6.51
CA ALA A 445 19.60 -16.08 -5.94
C ALA A 445 20.13 -14.75 -6.48
N TRP A 446 20.02 -14.50 -7.80
CA TRP A 446 20.36 -13.19 -8.36
C TRP A 446 19.52 -12.08 -7.76
N LEU A 447 18.19 -12.28 -7.63
CA LEU A 447 17.30 -11.32 -6.99
C LEU A 447 17.72 -11.02 -5.53
N ALA A 448 18.12 -12.04 -4.77
CA ALA A 448 18.63 -11.86 -3.42
C ALA A 448 19.93 -11.03 -3.41
N VAL A 449 20.88 -11.32 -4.31
CA VAL A 449 22.11 -10.51 -4.45
C VAL A 449 21.76 -9.06 -4.75
N THR A 450 20.81 -8.80 -5.67
CA THR A 450 20.33 -7.44 -5.98
C THR A 450 19.77 -6.75 -4.74
N ALA A 451 18.97 -7.47 -3.92
CA ALA A 451 18.42 -6.91 -2.68
C ALA A 451 19.54 -6.54 -1.67
N PHE A 452 20.57 -7.35 -1.54
CA PHE A 452 21.71 -7.04 -0.69
C PHE A 452 22.56 -5.87 -1.22
N GLN A 453 22.72 -5.75 -2.53
CA GLN A 453 23.46 -4.64 -3.16
C GLN A 453 22.70 -3.31 -3.03
N ALA A 454 21.38 -3.33 -3.06
CA ALA A 454 20.53 -2.15 -2.90
C ALA A 454 20.35 -1.72 -1.43
N HIS A 455 20.89 -2.49 -0.47
CA HIS A 455 20.81 -2.17 0.96
C HIS A 455 21.72 -0.96 1.28
N THR A 456 21.21 0.13 1.87
CA THR A 456 19.95 0.45 2.53
C THR A 456 18.96 1.22 1.62
N ASP A 457 19.35 1.61 0.43
CA ASP A 457 18.71 2.65 -0.39
C ASP A 457 17.65 2.04 -1.34
N TYR A 458 16.73 1.26 -0.78
CA TYR A 458 15.72 0.54 -1.58
C TYR A 458 14.77 1.47 -2.32
N LEU A 459 14.42 2.64 -1.74
CA LEU A 459 13.52 3.58 -2.38
C LEU A 459 14.16 4.18 -3.65
N ALA A 460 15.45 4.46 -3.61
CA ALA A 460 16.22 4.97 -4.74
C ALA A 460 16.66 3.87 -5.73
N TYR A 461 16.28 2.59 -5.52
CA TYR A 461 16.65 1.51 -6.41
C TYR A 461 16.08 1.67 -7.81
N PHE A 462 16.92 1.57 -8.82
CA PHE A 462 16.59 1.38 -10.23
C PHE A 462 17.42 0.23 -10.77
N ASN A 463 16.86 -0.53 -11.71
CA ASN A 463 17.55 -1.69 -12.28
C ASN A 463 18.59 -1.31 -13.31
N GLU A 464 19.28 -2.31 -13.84
CA GLU A 464 20.36 -2.18 -14.80
C GLU A 464 19.89 -1.59 -16.15
N ILE A 465 18.62 -1.78 -16.52
CA ILE A 465 18.01 -1.22 -17.74
C ILE A 465 17.95 0.31 -17.66
N ALA A 466 17.68 0.83 -16.45
CA ALA A 466 17.67 2.26 -16.17
C ALA A 466 19.08 2.83 -15.91
N GLY A 467 20.12 2.00 -15.86
CA GLY A 467 21.48 2.42 -15.51
C GLY A 467 21.71 2.63 -14.02
N GLY A 468 20.85 2.04 -13.16
CA GLY A 468 20.97 2.10 -11.70
C GLY A 468 20.43 3.38 -11.07
N ALA A 469 20.57 3.49 -9.74
CA ALA A 469 20.06 4.59 -8.94
C ALA A 469 20.59 5.98 -9.36
N ALA A 470 21.83 6.08 -9.81
CA ALA A 470 22.45 7.35 -10.23
C ALA A 470 21.69 8.05 -11.37
N ASN A 471 20.97 7.31 -12.20
CA ASN A 471 20.15 7.83 -13.29
C ASN A 471 18.67 7.96 -12.92
N GLY A 472 18.26 7.54 -11.74
CA GLY A 472 16.86 7.41 -11.32
C GLY A 472 16.05 8.68 -11.48
N GLN A 473 16.61 9.82 -11.08
CA GLN A 473 15.94 11.12 -11.15
C GLN A 473 15.60 11.58 -12.58
N ALA A 474 16.26 11.02 -13.61
CA ALA A 474 15.93 11.30 -15.00
C ALA A 474 14.61 10.63 -15.43
N TYR A 475 14.18 9.61 -14.70
CA TYR A 475 12.99 8.82 -15.02
C TYR A 475 11.81 9.09 -14.11
N LEU A 476 12.03 9.12 -12.79
CA LEU A 476 10.99 9.23 -11.77
C LEU A 476 11.48 10.09 -10.60
N VAL A 477 10.55 10.73 -9.89
CA VAL A 477 10.83 11.57 -8.71
C VAL A 477 9.84 11.29 -7.57
N GLY A 478 10.00 11.99 -6.44
CA GLY A 478 9.10 11.89 -5.30
C GLY A 478 9.11 10.50 -4.69
N SER A 479 7.95 9.93 -4.40
CA SER A 479 7.84 8.64 -3.73
C SER A 479 8.53 7.46 -4.44
N ASP A 480 9.04 7.66 -5.65
CA ASP A 480 9.79 6.65 -6.41
C ASP A 480 11.31 6.79 -6.31
N PHE A 481 11.81 7.89 -5.74
CA PHE A 481 13.25 8.15 -5.70
C PHE A 481 13.70 8.81 -4.40
N ASP A 482 13.21 10.03 -4.13
CA ASP A 482 13.46 10.79 -2.92
C ASP A 482 12.13 11.30 -2.37
N TRP A 483 11.78 10.81 -1.20
CA TRP A 483 10.55 11.15 -0.50
C TRP A 483 10.79 11.76 0.88
N GLY A 484 12.05 12.18 1.13
CA GLY A 484 12.51 12.78 2.37
C GLY A 484 13.12 11.78 3.37
N GLN A 485 13.41 10.55 2.95
CA GLN A 485 13.99 9.51 3.80
C GLN A 485 15.47 9.79 4.17
N ASP A 486 16.19 10.60 3.39
CA ASP A 486 17.65 10.71 3.46
C ASP A 486 18.15 11.88 4.33
N GLY A 487 17.30 12.46 5.20
CA GLY A 487 17.65 13.61 6.02
C GLY A 487 18.88 13.39 6.93
N LYS A 488 19.06 12.21 7.51
CA LYS A 488 20.23 11.87 8.33
C LYS A 488 21.50 11.73 7.49
N GLN A 489 21.37 11.19 6.28
CA GLN A 489 22.48 11.06 5.33
C GLN A 489 22.90 12.44 4.82
N LEU A 490 21.92 13.31 4.52
CA LEU A 490 22.14 14.70 4.16
C LEU A 490 22.91 15.46 5.26
N LYS A 491 22.49 15.32 6.53
CA LYS A 491 23.22 15.89 7.67
C LYS A 491 24.68 15.43 7.68
N THR A 492 24.89 14.13 7.61
CA THR A 492 26.24 13.53 7.62
C THR A 492 27.10 14.06 6.46
N TRP A 493 26.50 14.24 5.28
CA TRP A 493 27.18 14.78 4.11
C TRP A 493 27.57 16.25 4.29
N ILE A 494 26.65 17.08 4.82
CA ILE A 494 26.88 18.51 5.12
C ILE A 494 28.05 18.67 6.12
N GLU A 495 28.03 17.89 7.20
CA GLU A 495 29.06 17.91 8.24
C GLU A 495 30.45 17.49 7.68
N ARG A 496 30.50 16.40 6.91
CA ARG A 496 31.74 15.89 6.29
C ARG A 496 32.34 16.85 5.27
N ASN A 497 31.50 17.57 4.54
CA ASN A 497 31.95 18.52 3.51
C ASN A 497 32.05 19.96 4.02
N HIS A 498 31.84 20.18 5.34
CA HIS A 498 31.95 21.49 5.99
C HIS A 498 31.09 22.58 5.30
N VAL A 499 29.87 22.23 4.85
CA VAL A 499 28.95 23.16 4.19
C VAL A 499 28.25 24.00 5.25
N SER A 500 28.52 25.31 5.30
CA SER A 500 28.04 26.18 6.38
C SER A 500 26.61 26.72 6.18
N ASN A 501 26.15 26.88 4.96
CA ASN A 501 24.83 27.45 4.68
C ASN A 501 24.25 26.95 3.35
N PRO A 502 23.81 25.69 3.29
CA PRO A 502 23.26 25.12 2.06
C PRO A 502 21.90 25.70 1.72
N TYR A 503 21.66 25.91 0.44
CA TYR A 503 20.29 26.04 -0.08
C TYR A 503 19.75 24.63 -0.30
N LEU A 504 18.65 24.28 0.41
CA LEU A 504 18.10 22.94 0.39
C LEU A 504 16.70 22.93 -0.25
N ASP A 505 16.52 22.09 -1.27
CA ASP A 505 15.22 21.65 -1.75
C ASP A 505 14.97 20.22 -1.22
N PHE A 506 14.26 20.13 -0.09
CA PHE A 506 14.06 18.88 0.63
C PHE A 506 12.62 18.36 0.44
N SER A 507 12.47 17.16 -0.05
CA SER A 507 11.17 16.54 -0.35
C SER A 507 10.39 16.08 0.89
N GLY A 508 11.03 16.03 2.07
CA GLY A 508 10.43 15.65 3.35
C GLY A 508 9.85 16.82 4.14
N ALA A 509 9.41 16.53 5.36
CA ALA A 509 8.97 17.54 6.30
C ALA A 509 10.11 18.51 6.65
N ARG A 510 9.94 19.81 6.43
CA ARG A 510 10.98 20.81 6.81
C ARG A 510 11.35 20.75 8.29
N MET A 511 10.42 20.34 9.17
CA MET A 511 10.69 20.14 10.59
C MET A 511 11.80 19.10 10.84
N VAL A 512 12.05 18.17 9.93
CA VAL A 512 13.19 17.24 9.98
C VAL A 512 14.51 17.99 9.97
N LEU A 513 14.65 19.01 9.13
CA LEU A 513 15.88 19.82 9.04
C LEU A 513 16.17 20.52 10.37
N THR A 514 15.13 21.11 10.97
CA THR A 514 15.23 21.77 12.30
C THR A 514 15.53 20.74 13.39
N TYR A 515 14.84 19.61 13.41
CA TYR A 515 15.04 18.53 14.37
C TYR A 515 16.46 17.96 14.31
N LEU A 516 17.00 17.80 13.11
CA LEU A 516 18.38 17.33 12.89
C LEU A 516 19.44 18.44 13.05
N HIS A 517 19.04 19.68 13.34
CA HIS A 517 19.95 20.85 13.40
C HIS A 517 20.75 21.05 12.12
N ILE A 518 20.11 20.84 10.95
CA ILE A 518 20.73 21.10 9.65
C ILE A 518 20.58 22.60 9.35
N PRO A 519 21.70 23.35 9.18
CA PRO A 519 21.62 24.73 8.73
C PRO A 519 21.04 24.78 7.32
N HIS A 520 20.07 25.67 7.08
CA HIS A 520 19.44 25.82 5.76
C HIS A 520 18.89 27.23 5.58
N GLN A 521 18.85 27.69 4.32
CA GLN A 521 18.18 28.90 3.88
C GLN A 521 16.83 28.57 3.26
#